data_b443b895e847f043b7b323832be1d6df
#
_entry.id   b443b895e847f043b7b323832be1d6df
#
_cell.length_a   1.000
_cell.length_b   1.000
_cell.length_c   1.000
_cell.angle_alpha   90.00
_cell.angle_beta   90.00
_cell.angle_gamma   90.00
#
_symmetry.space_group_name_H-M   'P 1'
#
loop_
_entity.id
_entity.type
_entity.pdbx_description
1 polymer ?
#
loop_
_entity_poly.entity_id
_entity_poly.type
_entity_poly.pdbx_seq_one_letter_code
_entity_poly.pdbx_strand_id
1 'polypeptide(L)'
;MRTSRGIAVRANALALAAATAVAVLAGCGSTGKNGVATKSTGAIVATAEDAVVAASSVHIQGQFTSGGEHVVLDLRLVKDKGASGTVTIDDEVIELLRIGPDVYVKGDEQFYRSVVARFGDATGPSPSGSATPTAPHASGSPGASATPKSSASTPGDITVSAMQVNYLHIGPTDAQYQTFASLTDPRQLVQQIMQGVGSLDKDGQKDIRGTKSIVLSGKKDTRVYVAIDGSPWLLRVLPPGGGTLEFLDYDKPVTLNPPPAAQVVDIAKIMK
;
A
#
# COMPACT_ATOMS: atom_id res chain seq x y z
N MET A 1 9.78 -71.02 69.56
CA MET A 1 8.77 -70.12 70.17
C MET A 1 8.68 -68.84 69.43
N ARG A 2 7.45 -68.45 69.09
CA ARG A 2 6.95 -67.14 68.54
C ARG A 2 7.33 -66.80 67.11
N THR A 3 6.33 -67.03 66.30
CA THR A 3 5.95 -66.48 65.01
C THR A 3 5.86 -64.96 65.01
N SER A 4 6.37 -64.35 63.98
CA SER A 4 5.98 -62.96 63.58
C SER A 4 5.70 -62.95 62.09
N ARG A 5 4.46 -62.60 61.77
CA ARG A 5 3.91 -62.43 60.44
C ARG A 5 4.38 -61.07 59.87
N GLY A 6 5.07 -61.10 58.77
CA GLY A 6 5.36 -59.88 57.98
C GLY A 6 4.28 -59.65 56.94
N ILE A 7 3.67 -58.49 57.03
CA ILE A 7 2.61 -57.98 56.11
C ILE A 7 3.28 -57.52 54.81
N ALA A 8 2.88 -58.14 53.69
CA ALA A 8 3.27 -57.73 52.37
C ALA A 8 2.43 -56.51 51.93
N VAL A 9 3.04 -55.37 51.80
CA VAL A 9 2.46 -54.18 51.21
C VAL A 9 2.68 -54.27 49.70
N ARG A 10 1.58 -54.46 48.97
CA ARG A 10 1.56 -54.36 47.51
C ARG A 10 1.52 -52.88 47.12
N ALA A 11 2.62 -52.36 46.57
CA ALA A 11 2.67 -51.04 45.96
C ALA A 11 2.09 -51.15 44.52
N ASN A 12 0.91 -50.62 44.31
CA ASN A 12 0.34 -50.41 43.00
C ASN A 12 1.01 -49.17 42.37
N ALA A 13 1.91 -49.39 41.44
CA ALA A 13 2.43 -48.34 40.59
C ALA A 13 1.37 -48.00 39.53
N LEU A 14 0.63 -46.88 39.70
CA LEU A 14 -0.17 -46.27 38.66
C LEU A 14 0.82 -45.57 37.70
N ALA A 15 1.03 -46.16 36.54
CA ALA A 15 1.68 -45.46 35.42
C ALA A 15 0.69 -44.49 34.78
N LEU A 16 0.85 -43.18 35.09
CA LEU A 16 0.11 -42.11 34.43
C LEU A 16 0.79 -41.84 33.09
N ALA A 17 0.24 -42.43 32.01
CA ALA A 17 0.63 -42.12 30.64
C ALA A 17 0.07 -40.74 30.28
N ALA A 18 0.87 -39.67 30.40
CA ALA A 18 0.57 -38.36 29.86
C ALA A 18 0.68 -38.42 28.33
N ALA A 19 -0.44 -38.63 27.66
CA ALA A 19 -0.55 -38.44 26.21
C ALA A 19 -0.54 -36.92 25.92
N THR A 20 0.64 -36.36 25.61
CA THR A 20 0.77 -35.03 25.01
C THR A 20 0.24 -35.11 23.58
N ALA A 21 -1.02 -34.74 23.40
CA ALA A 21 -1.57 -34.46 22.07
C ALA A 21 -0.88 -33.18 21.51
N VAL A 22 0.15 -33.38 20.71
CA VAL A 22 0.69 -32.34 19.84
C VAL A 22 -0.37 -32.09 18.78
N ALA A 23 -1.19 -31.05 18.98
CA ALA A 23 -2.04 -30.52 17.94
C ALA A 23 -1.13 -29.87 16.90
N VAL A 24 -0.74 -30.64 15.89
CA VAL A 24 -0.18 -30.11 14.64
C VAL A 24 -1.31 -29.33 14.00
N LEU A 25 -1.29 -28.00 14.16
CA LEU A 25 -2.04 -27.07 13.34
C LEU A 25 -1.45 -27.14 11.94
N ALA A 26 -1.72 -28.23 11.23
CA ALA A 26 -1.63 -28.25 9.78
C ALA A 26 -2.66 -27.25 9.30
N GLY A 27 -2.20 -26.07 8.89
CA GLY A 27 -2.98 -25.09 8.15
C GLY A 27 -3.39 -25.67 6.79
N CYS A 28 -4.27 -26.68 6.81
CA CYS A 28 -5.03 -27.06 5.63
C CYS A 28 -5.94 -25.88 5.33
N GLY A 29 -5.63 -25.16 4.26
CA GLY A 29 -6.57 -24.23 3.66
C GLY A 29 -7.91 -24.94 3.50
N SER A 30 -8.89 -24.59 4.33
CA SER A 30 -10.22 -25.18 4.27
C SER A 30 -10.83 -24.78 2.93
N THR A 31 -10.92 -25.72 2.00
CA THR A 31 -11.63 -25.57 0.72
C THR A 31 -13.14 -25.51 0.90
N GLY A 32 -13.63 -25.47 2.15
CA GLY A 32 -15.05 -25.38 2.48
C GLY A 32 -15.56 -23.94 2.51
N LYS A 33 -16.89 -23.80 2.43
CA LYS A 33 -17.57 -22.50 2.55
C LYS A 33 -17.25 -21.82 3.88
N ASN A 34 -16.81 -20.57 3.82
CA ASN A 34 -16.42 -19.79 5.01
C ASN A 34 -17.60 -19.08 5.70
N GLY A 35 -18.81 -19.22 5.18
CA GLY A 35 -20.03 -18.64 5.74
C GLY A 35 -20.18 -17.11 5.55
N VAL A 36 -19.22 -16.43 4.92
CA VAL A 36 -19.28 -14.98 4.75
C VAL A 36 -20.52 -14.53 3.96
N ALA A 37 -20.96 -15.32 2.97
CA ALA A 37 -22.11 -14.98 2.12
C ALA A 37 -23.43 -14.87 2.90
N THR A 38 -23.55 -15.48 4.09
CA THR A 38 -24.76 -15.41 4.93
C THR A 38 -24.81 -14.18 5.82
N LYS A 39 -23.69 -13.48 6.01
CA LYS A 39 -23.58 -12.29 6.84
C LYS A 39 -24.29 -11.09 6.21
N SER A 40 -24.57 -10.04 6.98
CA SER A 40 -24.99 -8.74 6.44
C SER A 40 -23.88 -8.14 5.56
N THR A 41 -24.23 -7.24 4.64
CA THR A 41 -23.28 -6.61 3.71
C THR A 41 -22.12 -5.92 4.44
N GLY A 42 -22.41 -5.12 5.47
CA GLY A 42 -21.36 -4.49 6.28
C GLY A 42 -20.46 -5.50 6.98
N ALA A 43 -21.03 -6.62 7.49
CA ALA A 43 -20.23 -7.68 8.09
C ALA A 43 -19.39 -8.47 7.07
N ILE A 44 -19.83 -8.58 5.80
CA ILE A 44 -19.03 -9.15 4.72
C ILE A 44 -17.80 -8.27 4.45
N VAL A 45 -18.02 -6.96 4.30
CA VAL A 45 -16.95 -5.97 4.06
C VAL A 45 -15.94 -6.00 5.21
N ALA A 46 -16.39 -5.85 6.45
CA ALA A 46 -15.51 -5.87 7.62
C ALA A 46 -14.70 -7.17 7.72
N THR A 47 -15.36 -8.33 7.44
CA THR A 47 -14.67 -9.63 7.45
C THR A 47 -13.58 -9.70 6.35
N ALA A 48 -13.83 -9.13 5.18
CA ALA A 48 -12.86 -9.10 4.08
C ALA A 48 -11.69 -8.14 4.38
N GLU A 49 -11.96 -6.96 4.94
CA GLU A 49 -10.93 -6.02 5.40
C GLU A 49 -10.03 -6.66 6.46
N ASP A 50 -10.62 -7.30 7.46
CA ASP A 50 -9.87 -8.02 8.50
C ASP A 50 -9.02 -9.13 7.92
N ALA A 51 -9.51 -9.85 6.90
CA ALA A 51 -8.75 -10.88 6.23
C ALA A 51 -7.53 -10.31 5.50
N VAL A 52 -7.66 -9.17 4.81
CA VAL A 52 -6.51 -8.49 4.17
C VAL A 52 -5.46 -8.10 5.21
N VAL A 53 -5.89 -7.54 6.34
CA VAL A 53 -4.98 -7.12 7.42
C VAL A 53 -4.34 -8.31 8.14
N ALA A 54 -5.04 -9.44 8.20
CA ALA A 54 -4.52 -10.66 8.83
C ALA A 54 -3.49 -11.37 7.96
N ALA A 55 -3.57 -11.23 6.64
CA ALA A 55 -2.64 -11.86 5.71
C ALA A 55 -1.18 -11.46 5.98
N SER A 56 -0.26 -12.39 5.81
CA SER A 56 1.17 -12.11 5.94
C SER A 56 1.69 -11.20 4.83
N SER A 57 1.05 -11.25 3.67
CA SER A 57 1.29 -10.36 2.53
C SER A 57 0.08 -10.32 1.61
N VAL A 58 -0.04 -9.26 0.82
CA VAL A 58 -1.01 -9.11 -0.26
C VAL A 58 -0.41 -8.25 -1.38
N HIS A 59 -0.71 -8.60 -2.61
CA HIS A 59 -0.38 -7.80 -3.78
C HIS A 59 -1.65 -7.10 -4.27
N ILE A 60 -1.66 -5.77 -4.27
CA ILE A 60 -2.75 -4.94 -4.74
C ILE A 60 -2.30 -4.29 -6.04
N GLN A 61 -3.00 -4.57 -7.14
CA GLN A 61 -2.70 -3.97 -8.44
C GLN A 61 -3.97 -3.52 -9.15
N GLY A 62 -3.83 -2.51 -9.98
CA GLY A 62 -4.91 -2.02 -10.84
C GLY A 62 -4.91 -0.54 -11.02
N GLN A 63 -6.03 -0.02 -11.54
CA GLN A 63 -6.18 1.40 -11.82
C GLN A 63 -7.58 1.88 -11.44
N PHE A 64 -7.69 3.15 -11.09
CA PHE A 64 -8.96 3.79 -10.77
C PHE A 64 -8.82 5.31 -10.89
N THR A 65 -9.96 5.99 -10.89
CA THR A 65 -10.00 7.46 -10.86
C THR A 65 -10.38 7.93 -9.46
N SER A 66 -9.60 8.83 -8.89
CA SER A 66 -9.84 9.43 -7.57
C SER A 66 -9.62 10.94 -7.64
N GLY A 67 -10.62 11.73 -7.25
CA GLY A 67 -10.50 13.20 -7.28
C GLY A 67 -10.36 13.80 -8.69
N GLY A 68 -10.56 13.03 -9.75
CA GLY A 68 -10.34 13.42 -11.15
C GLY A 68 -8.98 12.97 -11.69
N GLU A 69 -8.08 12.48 -10.84
CA GLU A 69 -6.78 11.95 -11.20
C GLU A 69 -6.86 10.45 -11.53
N HIS A 70 -6.10 10.00 -12.51
CA HIS A 70 -5.94 8.60 -12.85
C HIS A 70 -4.84 7.98 -12.00
N VAL A 71 -5.19 7.00 -11.18
CA VAL A 71 -4.26 6.33 -10.26
C VAL A 71 -4.05 4.89 -10.68
N VAL A 72 -2.79 4.48 -10.84
CA VAL A 72 -2.40 3.08 -11.02
C VAL A 72 -1.60 2.63 -9.81
N LEU A 73 -1.96 1.48 -9.27
CA LEU A 73 -1.26 0.86 -8.14
C LEU A 73 -0.65 -0.49 -8.56
N ASP A 74 0.55 -0.75 -8.12
CA ASP A 74 1.17 -2.08 -8.09
C ASP A 74 1.99 -2.18 -6.79
N LEU A 75 1.34 -2.59 -5.70
CA LEU A 75 1.91 -2.58 -4.35
C LEU A 75 1.87 -3.97 -3.72
N ARG A 76 2.99 -4.43 -3.23
CA ARG A 76 3.10 -5.63 -2.38
C ARG A 76 3.27 -5.19 -0.93
N LEU A 77 2.24 -5.45 -0.15
CA LEU A 77 2.20 -5.13 1.28
C LEU A 77 2.61 -6.35 2.09
N VAL A 78 3.47 -6.17 3.07
CA VAL A 78 3.95 -7.23 3.97
C VAL A 78 3.65 -6.83 5.40
N LYS A 79 2.83 -7.63 6.06
CA LYS A 79 2.38 -7.36 7.42
C LYS A 79 3.57 -7.11 8.35
N ASP A 80 3.48 -6.05 9.13
CA ASP A 80 4.45 -5.63 10.16
C ASP A 80 5.88 -5.38 9.64
N LYS A 81 6.11 -5.44 8.30
CA LYS A 81 7.44 -5.24 7.71
C LYS A 81 7.50 -4.03 6.78
N GLY A 82 6.44 -3.77 6.03
CA GLY A 82 6.40 -2.65 5.09
C GLY A 82 5.74 -2.99 3.77
N ALA A 83 6.19 -2.36 2.70
CA ALA A 83 5.66 -2.56 1.35
C ALA A 83 6.69 -2.21 0.29
N SER A 84 6.48 -2.69 -0.93
CA SER A 84 7.23 -2.28 -2.12
C SER A 84 6.32 -2.24 -3.34
N GLY A 85 6.62 -1.34 -4.28
CA GLY A 85 5.93 -1.27 -5.55
C GLY A 85 5.91 0.12 -6.15
N THR A 86 4.93 0.37 -7.01
CA THR A 86 4.77 1.64 -7.72
C THR A 86 3.37 2.22 -7.54
N VAL A 87 3.31 3.53 -7.52
CA VAL A 87 2.08 4.32 -7.58
C VAL A 87 2.26 5.29 -8.74
N THR A 88 1.33 5.28 -9.69
CA THR A 88 1.31 6.28 -10.76
C THR A 88 0.09 7.15 -10.58
N ILE A 89 0.27 8.46 -10.59
CA ILE A 89 -0.80 9.45 -10.52
C ILE A 89 -0.71 10.27 -11.80
N ASP A 90 -1.73 10.17 -12.65
CA ASP A 90 -1.71 10.63 -14.03
C ASP A 90 -0.49 10.06 -14.77
N ASP A 91 0.52 10.85 -15.09
CA ASP A 91 1.75 10.40 -15.78
C ASP A 91 2.96 10.32 -14.83
N GLU A 92 2.80 10.65 -13.54
CA GLU A 92 3.87 10.69 -12.56
C GLU A 92 4.06 9.34 -11.88
N VAL A 93 5.19 8.68 -12.10
CA VAL A 93 5.53 7.37 -11.54
C VAL A 93 6.36 7.51 -10.28
N ILE A 94 5.88 6.89 -9.21
CA ILE A 94 6.52 6.89 -7.90
C ILE A 94 6.83 5.44 -7.50
N GLU A 95 8.10 5.10 -7.38
CA GLU A 95 8.55 3.86 -6.74
C GLU A 95 8.55 4.05 -5.22
N LEU A 96 7.88 3.17 -4.51
CA LEU A 96 7.67 3.25 -3.08
C LEU A 96 8.19 1.99 -2.40
N LEU A 97 9.05 2.16 -1.40
CA LEU A 97 9.53 1.09 -0.55
C LEU A 97 9.45 1.53 0.90
N ARG A 98 8.84 0.71 1.75
CA ARG A 98 8.85 0.88 3.20
C ARG A 98 9.47 -0.34 3.85
N ILE A 99 10.36 -0.12 4.80
CA ILE A 99 10.95 -1.18 5.63
C ILE A 99 10.90 -0.73 7.08
N GLY A 100 10.02 -1.33 7.86
CA GLY A 100 9.78 -0.89 9.23
C GLY A 100 9.28 0.56 9.27
N PRO A 101 9.99 1.46 9.98
CA PRO A 101 9.64 2.87 10.06
C PRO A 101 10.14 3.70 8.88
N ASP A 102 11.07 3.19 8.07
CA ASP A 102 11.74 3.95 7.02
C ASP A 102 10.99 3.85 5.70
N VAL A 103 10.72 4.99 5.08
CA VAL A 103 10.10 5.10 3.75
C VAL A 103 11.15 5.61 2.77
N TYR A 104 11.24 4.94 1.62
CA TYR A 104 12.09 5.32 0.51
C TYR A 104 11.21 5.56 -0.71
N VAL A 105 11.37 6.72 -1.32
CA VAL A 105 10.59 7.14 -2.49
C VAL A 105 11.53 7.52 -3.61
N LYS A 106 11.26 7.01 -4.80
CA LYS A 106 11.96 7.42 -6.00
C LYS A 106 10.94 7.72 -7.09
N GLY A 107 11.07 8.83 -7.76
CA GLY A 107 10.17 9.27 -8.80
C GLY A 107 10.92 9.72 -10.04
N ASP A 108 10.17 10.24 -11.01
CA ASP A 108 10.70 10.89 -12.19
C ASP A 108 11.05 12.38 -11.91
N GLU A 109 11.48 13.08 -12.95
CA GLU A 109 11.81 14.49 -12.84
C GLU A 109 10.63 15.35 -12.37
N GLN A 110 9.43 15.05 -12.85
CA GLN A 110 8.22 15.79 -12.52
C GLN A 110 7.87 15.63 -11.04
N PHE A 111 7.98 14.41 -10.51
CA PHE A 111 7.82 14.14 -9.09
C PHE A 111 8.78 14.98 -8.24
N TYR A 112 10.08 14.98 -8.56
CA TYR A 112 11.05 15.77 -7.79
C TYR A 112 10.85 17.27 -7.92
N ARG A 113 10.42 17.77 -9.09
CA ARG A 113 10.02 19.17 -9.26
C ARG A 113 8.82 19.52 -8.38
N SER A 114 7.83 18.65 -8.31
CA SER A 114 6.65 18.83 -7.45
C SER A 114 7.00 18.81 -5.96
N VAL A 115 7.91 17.92 -5.56
CA VAL A 115 8.44 17.88 -4.18
C VAL A 115 9.17 19.18 -3.85
N VAL A 116 10.08 19.63 -4.72
CA VAL A 116 10.81 20.90 -4.51
C VAL A 116 9.87 22.08 -4.48
N ALA A 117 8.88 22.16 -5.39
CA ALA A 117 7.91 23.25 -5.43
C ALA A 117 7.01 23.30 -4.18
N ARG A 118 6.61 22.15 -3.66
CA ARG A 118 5.74 22.08 -2.46
C ARG A 118 6.49 22.30 -1.15
N PHE A 119 7.75 21.95 -1.09
CA PHE A 119 8.52 21.90 0.15
C PHE A 119 9.81 22.71 0.13
N GLY A 120 10.28 23.16 -1.05
CA GLY A 120 11.50 23.95 -1.19
C GLY A 120 11.34 25.43 -0.79
N ASP A 121 10.12 25.96 -0.74
CA ASP A 121 9.81 27.36 -0.46
C ASP A 121 9.38 27.67 0.98
N ALA A 122 9.73 26.81 1.94
CA ALA A 122 9.38 27.07 3.35
C ALA A 122 10.09 28.32 3.96
N THR A 123 10.92 29.02 3.19
CA THR A 123 11.69 30.19 3.64
C THR A 123 11.58 31.44 2.75
N GLY A 124 10.72 31.43 1.71
CA GLY A 124 10.53 32.59 0.82
C GLY A 124 9.17 33.26 1.01
N PRO A 125 9.08 34.61 0.92
CA PRO A 125 7.80 35.31 0.99
C PRO A 125 6.93 34.97 -0.21
N SER A 126 5.68 34.63 0.07
CA SER A 126 4.60 34.38 -0.92
C SER A 126 4.59 35.52 -1.97
N PRO A 127 4.67 35.20 -3.27
CA PRO A 127 4.40 36.24 -4.28
C PRO A 127 2.89 36.46 -4.39
N SER A 128 2.34 37.30 -3.51
CA SER A 128 1.08 38.00 -3.76
C SER A 128 1.35 39.08 -4.81
N GLY A 129 0.99 38.81 -6.05
CA GLY A 129 1.15 39.77 -7.11
C GLY A 129 0.39 39.38 -8.37
N SER A 130 -0.94 39.65 -8.38
CA SER A 130 -1.66 39.79 -9.65
C SER A 130 -1.00 40.92 -10.45
N ALA A 131 -0.25 40.57 -11.49
CA ALA A 131 0.18 41.52 -12.48
C ALA A 131 -0.59 41.28 -13.78
N THR A 132 -1.54 42.13 -14.05
CA THR A 132 -2.22 42.30 -15.34
C THR A 132 -1.18 42.64 -16.42
N PRO A 133 -1.11 41.97 -17.56
CA PRO A 133 -0.23 42.36 -18.63
C PRO A 133 -0.90 43.48 -19.44
N THR A 134 -0.34 44.67 -19.32
CA THR A 134 -0.60 45.78 -20.26
C THR A 134 0.45 45.68 -21.38
N ALA A 135 0.01 45.46 -22.60
CA ALA A 135 0.86 45.50 -23.78
C ALA A 135 1.21 46.94 -24.17
N PRO A 136 2.39 47.19 -24.70
CA PRO A 136 2.54 48.12 -25.80
C PRO A 136 3.24 47.52 -27.02
N HIS A 137 2.65 47.81 -28.17
CA HIS A 137 3.25 47.58 -29.48
C HIS A 137 4.50 48.42 -29.66
N ALA A 138 5.57 47.84 -30.23
CA ALA A 138 6.54 48.57 -31.01
C ALA A 138 7.24 47.66 -32.00
N SER A 139 7.13 48.03 -33.28
CA SER A 139 7.79 47.46 -34.44
C SER A 139 9.31 47.71 -34.43
N GLY A 140 10.09 46.74 -34.97
CA GLY A 140 11.50 46.96 -35.27
C GLY A 140 12.20 45.69 -35.75
N SER A 141 12.49 45.62 -37.04
CA SER A 141 13.20 44.57 -37.80
C SER A 141 14.75 44.72 -37.75
N PRO A 142 15.57 43.93 -38.44
CA PRO A 142 16.07 42.60 -38.04
C PRO A 142 17.62 42.57 -37.92
N GLY A 143 18.13 41.50 -37.35
CA GLY A 143 19.52 41.07 -37.57
C GLY A 143 20.42 41.04 -36.35
N ALA A 144 20.64 39.84 -35.83
CA ALA A 144 21.91 39.44 -35.26
C ALA A 144 21.90 37.92 -35.02
N SER A 145 22.92 37.21 -35.53
CA SER A 145 23.23 35.82 -35.33
C SER A 145 23.12 35.42 -33.86
N ALA A 146 22.24 34.46 -33.57
CA ALA A 146 22.17 33.85 -32.27
C ALA A 146 23.30 32.85 -32.09
N THR A 147 24.33 33.21 -31.35
CA THR A 147 25.20 32.25 -30.64
C THR A 147 24.33 31.37 -29.75
N PRO A 148 24.55 30.02 -29.72
CA PRO A 148 23.79 29.20 -28.79
C PRO A 148 24.16 29.61 -27.37
N LYS A 149 23.19 30.23 -26.69
CA LYS A 149 23.26 30.44 -25.23
C LYS A 149 23.30 29.05 -24.58
N SER A 150 24.43 28.69 -24.00
CA SER A 150 24.47 27.68 -22.96
C SER A 150 23.36 27.98 -21.97
N SER A 151 22.36 27.10 -21.91
CA SER A 151 21.34 27.17 -20.87
C SER A 151 22.07 26.96 -19.55
N ALA A 152 22.31 28.02 -18.82
CA ALA A 152 22.75 27.93 -17.43
C ALA A 152 21.61 27.24 -16.67
N SER A 153 21.85 26.00 -16.22
CA SER A 153 20.92 25.28 -15.39
C SER A 153 20.67 26.09 -14.12
N THR A 154 19.39 26.32 -13.81
CA THR A 154 18.98 26.97 -12.55
C THR A 154 19.44 26.08 -11.38
N PRO A 155 19.83 26.60 -10.21
CA PRO A 155 20.23 25.79 -9.07
C PRO A 155 19.22 24.70 -8.70
N GLY A 156 17.92 24.92 -8.89
CA GLY A 156 16.87 23.91 -8.72
C GLY A 156 16.95 22.75 -9.71
N ASP A 157 17.35 22.99 -10.97
CA ASP A 157 17.47 21.94 -11.98
C ASP A 157 18.62 20.97 -11.68
N ILE A 158 19.72 21.48 -11.12
CA ILE A 158 20.87 20.64 -10.69
C ILE A 158 20.44 19.74 -9.52
N THR A 159 19.67 20.29 -8.60
CA THR A 159 19.15 19.54 -7.42
C THR A 159 18.21 18.44 -7.86
N VAL A 160 17.27 18.71 -8.75
CA VAL A 160 16.33 17.72 -9.30
C VAL A 160 17.06 16.61 -10.05
N SER A 161 18.02 16.95 -10.91
CA SER A 161 18.81 15.95 -11.64
C SER A 161 19.63 15.03 -10.72
N ALA A 162 20.15 15.57 -9.62
CA ALA A 162 20.84 14.78 -8.61
C ALA A 162 19.90 13.84 -7.83
N MET A 163 18.62 14.21 -7.69
CA MET A 163 17.61 13.41 -7.00
C MET A 163 17.12 12.22 -7.85
N GLN A 164 17.01 12.36 -9.17
CA GLN A 164 16.42 11.36 -10.06
C GLN A 164 17.08 9.97 -9.98
N VAL A 165 18.35 9.90 -9.62
CA VAL A 165 19.09 8.65 -9.49
C VAL A 165 19.04 8.07 -8.07
N ASN A 166 18.47 8.80 -7.12
CA ASN A 166 18.50 8.47 -5.70
C ASN A 166 17.10 8.25 -5.15
N TYR A 167 17.02 7.48 -4.08
CA TYR A 167 15.83 7.38 -3.25
C TYR A 167 15.83 8.50 -2.21
N LEU A 168 14.70 9.16 -2.06
CA LEU A 168 14.47 10.04 -0.90
C LEU A 168 14.12 9.18 0.31
N HIS A 169 14.89 9.27 1.36
CA HIS A 169 14.56 8.69 2.65
C HIS A 169 13.68 9.66 3.44
N ILE A 170 12.54 9.15 3.91
CA ILE A 170 11.54 9.88 4.69
C ILE A 170 11.36 9.15 6.01
N GLY A 171 11.84 9.74 7.09
CA GLY A 171 11.74 9.20 8.43
C GLY A 171 10.40 9.53 9.11
N PRO A 172 10.09 8.87 10.26
CA PRO A 172 8.82 9.07 10.97
C PRO A 172 8.55 10.49 11.47
N THR A 173 9.59 11.30 11.59
CA THR A 173 9.52 12.71 12.05
C THR A 173 9.32 13.70 10.92
N ASP A 174 9.43 13.27 9.67
CA ASP A 174 9.26 14.13 8.51
C ASP A 174 7.78 14.40 8.22
N ALA A 175 7.45 15.62 7.84
CA ALA A 175 6.06 16.05 7.63
C ALA A 175 5.33 15.21 6.55
N GLN A 176 6.06 14.69 5.56
CA GLN A 176 5.54 13.90 4.45
C GLN A 176 5.34 12.42 4.79
N TYR A 177 5.87 11.97 5.93
CA TYR A 177 5.89 10.55 6.31
C TYR A 177 4.50 9.91 6.24
N GLN A 178 3.49 10.57 6.84
CA GLN A 178 2.13 10.01 6.92
C GLN A 178 1.50 9.79 5.54
N THR A 179 1.81 10.64 4.57
CA THR A 179 1.29 10.50 3.19
C THR A 179 1.71 9.18 2.56
N PHE A 180 3.01 8.84 2.65
CA PHE A 180 3.53 7.60 2.07
C PHE A 180 3.30 6.38 2.98
N ALA A 181 3.36 6.56 4.30
CA ALA A 181 3.12 5.49 5.25
C ALA A 181 1.71 4.92 5.14
N SER A 182 0.70 5.76 4.90
CA SER A 182 -0.70 5.33 4.75
C SER A 182 -0.93 4.43 3.54
N LEU A 183 -0.20 4.65 2.44
CA LEU A 183 -0.26 3.82 1.23
C LEU A 183 0.41 2.45 1.43
N THR A 184 1.29 2.33 2.40
CA THR A 184 2.09 1.13 2.68
C THR A 184 1.60 0.35 3.90
N ASP A 185 0.55 0.82 4.56
CA ASP A 185 -0.13 0.12 5.63
C ASP A 185 -1.37 -0.61 5.10
N PRO A 186 -1.46 -1.95 5.19
CA PRO A 186 -2.58 -2.71 4.63
C PRO A 186 -3.95 -2.24 5.15
N ARG A 187 -4.04 -1.91 6.44
CA ARG A 187 -5.29 -1.47 7.06
C ARG A 187 -5.72 -0.10 6.53
N GLN A 188 -4.79 0.86 6.50
CA GLN A 188 -5.08 2.23 6.06
C GLN A 188 -5.42 2.25 4.57
N LEU A 189 -4.65 1.56 3.74
CA LEU A 189 -4.89 1.51 2.30
C LEU A 189 -6.26 0.88 1.98
N VAL A 190 -6.58 -0.29 2.57
CA VAL A 190 -7.87 -0.94 2.34
C VAL A 190 -9.04 -0.09 2.84
N GLN A 191 -8.90 0.53 3.99
CA GLN A 191 -9.93 1.46 4.50
C GLN A 191 -10.14 2.66 3.55
N GLN A 192 -9.09 3.24 3.00
CA GLN A 192 -9.20 4.33 2.02
C GLN A 192 -9.94 3.87 0.75
N ILE A 193 -9.59 2.70 0.22
CA ILE A 193 -10.27 2.10 -0.94
C ILE A 193 -11.75 1.88 -0.62
N MET A 194 -12.08 1.32 0.55
CA MET A 194 -13.44 0.97 0.92
C MET A 194 -14.30 2.17 1.33
N GLN A 195 -13.72 3.26 1.85
CA GLN A 195 -14.45 4.50 2.12
C GLN A 195 -15.07 5.10 0.85
N GLY A 196 -14.39 4.98 -0.30
CA GLY A 196 -14.90 5.44 -1.59
C GLY A 196 -16.06 4.62 -2.14
N VAL A 197 -16.24 3.39 -1.66
CA VAL A 197 -17.21 2.43 -2.22
C VAL A 197 -18.67 2.76 -1.87
N GLY A 198 -18.93 3.34 -0.70
CA GLY A 198 -20.27 3.71 -0.25
C GLY A 198 -21.14 2.52 0.16
N SER A 199 -22.47 2.71 0.09
CA SER A 199 -23.45 1.66 0.45
C SER A 199 -23.49 0.56 -0.60
N LEU A 200 -23.50 -0.69 -0.15
CA LEU A 200 -23.53 -1.89 -0.98
C LEU A 200 -24.69 -2.78 -0.63
N ASP A 201 -25.19 -3.51 -1.63
CA ASP A 201 -26.20 -4.57 -1.53
C ASP A 201 -25.64 -5.88 -2.09
N LYS A 202 -26.18 -7.02 -1.64
CA LYS A 202 -25.79 -8.33 -2.21
C LYS A 202 -26.33 -8.48 -3.63
N ASP A 203 -25.45 -8.88 -4.56
CA ASP A 203 -25.75 -9.01 -6.00
C ASP A 203 -25.32 -10.40 -6.53
N GLY A 204 -25.64 -11.45 -5.79
CA GLY A 204 -25.39 -12.82 -6.21
C GLY A 204 -23.93 -13.28 -5.98
N GLN A 205 -23.51 -14.24 -6.81
CA GLN A 205 -22.18 -14.85 -6.74
C GLN A 205 -21.53 -14.86 -8.11
N LYS A 206 -20.19 -14.76 -8.14
CA LYS A 206 -19.41 -14.81 -9.37
C LYS A 206 -18.07 -15.50 -9.11
N ASP A 207 -17.55 -16.14 -10.13
CA ASP A 207 -16.18 -16.67 -10.11
C ASP A 207 -15.19 -15.57 -10.52
N ILE A 208 -14.15 -15.38 -9.72
CA ILE A 208 -13.05 -14.46 -9.98
C ILE A 208 -11.75 -15.27 -9.97
N ARG A 209 -11.16 -15.47 -11.15
CA ARG A 209 -9.92 -16.24 -11.31
C ARG A 209 -9.99 -17.65 -10.68
N GLY A 210 -11.11 -18.36 -10.87
CA GLY A 210 -11.33 -19.69 -10.29
C GLY A 210 -11.73 -19.70 -8.81
N THR A 211 -11.91 -18.55 -8.18
CA THR A 211 -12.37 -18.42 -6.79
C THR A 211 -13.81 -17.93 -6.76
N LYS A 212 -14.71 -18.71 -6.14
CA LYS A 212 -16.10 -18.30 -5.95
C LYS A 212 -16.18 -17.13 -4.98
N SER A 213 -16.94 -16.12 -5.35
CA SER A 213 -17.14 -14.91 -4.55
C SER A 213 -18.60 -14.53 -4.39
N ILE A 214 -18.93 -13.89 -3.27
CA ILE A 214 -20.13 -13.08 -3.13
C ILE A 214 -19.85 -11.72 -3.79
N VAL A 215 -20.82 -11.24 -4.57
CA VAL A 215 -20.76 -9.92 -5.19
C VAL A 215 -21.57 -8.95 -4.35
N LEU A 216 -20.99 -7.81 -4.04
CA LEU A 216 -21.67 -6.68 -3.44
C LEU A 216 -21.65 -5.56 -4.46
N SER A 217 -22.83 -4.98 -4.76
CA SER A 217 -22.99 -3.92 -5.75
C SER A 217 -23.46 -2.63 -5.09
N GLY A 218 -22.93 -1.51 -5.55
CA GLY A 218 -23.28 -0.17 -5.10
C GLY A 218 -23.68 0.75 -6.26
N LYS A 219 -23.77 2.05 -5.96
CA LYS A 219 -24.03 3.08 -6.97
C LYS A 219 -22.81 3.26 -7.89
N LYS A 220 -23.03 3.85 -9.08
CA LYS A 220 -21.97 4.15 -10.07
C LYS A 220 -21.12 2.94 -10.44
N ASP A 221 -21.77 1.79 -10.68
CA ASP A 221 -21.13 0.51 -11.06
C ASP A 221 -20.10 -0.02 -10.06
N THR A 222 -20.12 0.48 -8.82
CA THR A 222 -19.26 -0.01 -7.74
C THR A 222 -19.55 -1.47 -7.46
N ARG A 223 -18.49 -2.29 -7.35
CA ARG A 223 -18.60 -3.70 -6.98
C ARG A 223 -17.45 -4.15 -6.10
N VAL A 224 -17.76 -5.02 -5.17
CA VAL A 224 -16.80 -5.67 -4.28
C VAL A 224 -16.99 -7.18 -4.36
N TYR A 225 -15.91 -7.91 -4.51
CA TYR A 225 -15.92 -9.36 -4.64
C TYR A 225 -15.16 -9.97 -3.48
N VAL A 226 -15.84 -10.78 -2.67
CA VAL A 226 -15.28 -11.43 -1.49
C VAL A 226 -15.37 -12.94 -1.63
N ALA A 227 -14.27 -13.65 -1.43
CA ALA A 227 -14.22 -15.11 -1.50
C ALA A 227 -15.19 -15.76 -0.51
N ILE A 228 -15.93 -16.77 -0.97
CA ILE A 228 -16.87 -17.54 -0.14
C ILE A 228 -16.36 -18.91 0.26
N ASP A 229 -15.24 -19.33 -0.30
CA ASP A 229 -14.55 -20.57 0.03
C ASP A 229 -13.15 -20.24 0.58
N GLY A 230 -12.68 -21.01 1.54
CA GLY A 230 -11.39 -20.76 2.21
C GLY A 230 -11.40 -19.50 3.07
N SER A 231 -10.34 -18.73 3.01
CA SER A 231 -10.29 -17.41 3.68
C SER A 231 -11.18 -16.39 2.94
N PRO A 232 -11.86 -15.49 3.66
CA PRO A 232 -12.78 -14.52 3.05
C PRO A 232 -12.01 -13.34 2.42
N TRP A 233 -11.12 -13.67 1.48
CA TRP A 233 -10.28 -12.71 0.81
C TRP A 233 -11.07 -11.68 0.01
N LEU A 234 -10.68 -10.42 0.10
CA LEU A 234 -11.07 -9.41 -0.88
C LEU A 234 -10.38 -9.76 -2.19
N LEU A 235 -11.13 -10.00 -3.26
CA LEU A 235 -10.57 -10.46 -4.53
C LEU A 235 -10.45 -9.33 -5.55
N ARG A 236 -11.46 -8.45 -5.58
CA ARG A 236 -11.54 -7.35 -6.54
C ARG A 236 -12.44 -6.24 -6.01
N VAL A 237 -12.08 -5.01 -6.31
CA VAL A 237 -12.93 -3.83 -6.11
C VAL A 237 -13.03 -3.07 -7.44
N LEU A 238 -14.24 -2.74 -7.83
CA LEU A 238 -14.53 -1.75 -8.86
C LEU A 238 -15.02 -0.49 -8.14
N PRO A 239 -14.17 0.53 -7.98
CA PRO A 239 -14.55 1.74 -7.26
C PRO A 239 -15.49 2.63 -8.10
N PRO A 240 -16.22 3.56 -7.49
CA PRO A 240 -17.02 4.55 -8.21
C PRO A 240 -16.08 5.45 -9.04
N GLY A 241 -16.46 5.73 -10.28
CA GLY A 241 -15.62 6.50 -11.21
C GLY A 241 -14.83 5.64 -12.19
N GLY A 242 -14.94 4.32 -12.08
CA GLY A 242 -14.35 3.35 -12.99
C GLY A 242 -12.98 2.84 -12.54
N GLY A 243 -12.53 1.83 -13.26
CA GLY A 243 -11.30 1.12 -12.96
C GLY A 243 -11.51 -0.21 -12.24
N THR A 244 -10.42 -0.83 -11.87
CA THR A 244 -10.42 -2.14 -11.19
C THR A 244 -9.18 -2.24 -10.31
N LEU A 245 -9.39 -2.66 -9.08
CA LEU A 245 -8.32 -3.06 -8.16
C LEU A 245 -8.42 -4.56 -7.90
N GLU A 246 -7.34 -5.27 -8.12
CA GLU A 246 -7.19 -6.70 -7.88
C GLU A 246 -6.38 -6.93 -6.62
N PHE A 247 -6.83 -7.88 -5.80
CA PHE A 247 -6.13 -8.33 -4.61
C PHE A 247 -5.64 -9.75 -4.86
N LEU A 248 -4.34 -9.92 -4.85
CA LEU A 248 -3.64 -11.10 -5.35
C LEU A 248 -2.62 -11.60 -4.33
N ASP A 249 -2.10 -12.78 -4.60
CA ASP A 249 -0.90 -13.33 -3.97
C ASP A 249 -0.90 -13.25 -2.43
N TYR A 250 -2.06 -13.49 -1.82
CA TYR A 250 -2.19 -13.56 -0.38
C TYR A 250 -1.22 -14.60 0.21
N ASP A 251 -0.54 -14.21 1.29
CA ASP A 251 0.41 -15.04 2.03
C ASP A 251 1.61 -15.54 1.22
N LYS A 252 1.90 -14.93 0.06
CA LYS A 252 3.10 -15.25 -0.71
C LYS A 252 4.33 -14.57 -0.14
N PRO A 253 5.48 -15.25 -0.09
CA PRO A 253 6.71 -14.63 0.37
C PRO A 253 7.09 -13.41 -0.47
N VAL A 254 7.38 -12.29 0.19
CA VAL A 254 7.86 -11.04 -0.40
C VAL A 254 9.14 -10.63 0.31
N THR A 255 10.18 -10.32 -0.44
CA THR A 255 11.44 -9.81 0.10
C THR A 255 11.49 -8.30 -0.09
N LEU A 256 11.72 -7.57 1.00
CA LEU A 256 11.94 -6.12 1.00
C LEU A 256 13.44 -5.88 1.18
N ASN A 257 14.10 -5.30 0.18
CA ASN A 257 15.52 -4.99 0.23
C ASN A 257 15.70 -3.46 0.29
N PRO A 258 16.45 -2.94 1.27
CA PRO A 258 16.75 -1.51 1.31
C PRO A 258 17.57 -1.11 0.07
N PRO A 259 17.40 0.12 -0.43
CA PRO A 259 18.22 0.62 -1.51
C PRO A 259 19.67 0.74 -1.06
N PRO A 260 20.64 0.69 -2.00
CA PRO A 260 22.05 0.91 -1.67
C PRO A 260 22.25 2.27 -0.97
N ALA A 261 23.00 2.30 0.12
CA ALA A 261 23.19 3.52 0.93
C ALA A 261 23.73 4.71 0.09
N ALA A 262 24.54 4.42 -0.95
CA ALA A 262 25.03 5.44 -1.87
C ALA A 262 23.95 6.07 -2.75
N GLN A 263 22.78 5.47 -2.84
CA GLN A 263 21.62 5.95 -3.62
C GLN A 263 20.50 6.48 -2.69
N VAL A 264 20.80 6.79 -1.45
CA VAL A 264 19.81 7.30 -0.50
C VAL A 264 20.16 8.71 -0.11
N VAL A 265 19.22 9.61 -0.25
CA VAL A 265 19.30 11.01 0.19
C VAL A 265 18.21 11.27 1.21
N ASP A 266 18.59 11.82 2.35
CA ASP A 266 17.67 12.17 3.43
C ASP A 266 16.91 13.46 3.06
N ILE A 267 15.59 13.42 3.05
CA ILE A 267 14.75 14.58 2.69
C ILE A 267 15.01 15.76 3.63
N ALA A 268 15.27 15.50 4.91
CA ALA A 268 15.57 16.54 5.90
C ALA A 268 16.87 17.31 5.61
N LYS A 269 17.77 16.75 4.78
CA LYS A 269 19.00 17.44 4.35
C LYS A 269 18.80 18.36 3.15
N ILE A 270 17.75 18.09 2.35
CA ILE A 270 17.45 18.86 1.14
C ILE A 270 16.61 20.08 1.50
N MET A 271 15.80 20.00 2.55
CA MET A 271 14.82 21.01 2.96
C MET A 271 15.34 21.96 4.06
N LYS A 272 16.65 22.08 4.20
CA LYS A 272 17.32 23.08 5.07
C LYS A 272 17.72 24.31 4.21
#